data_b75bb1fab1a05e204ada38f7be90981a
#
_entry.id   b75bb1fab1a05e204ada38f7be90981a
#
_cell.length_a   1.000
_cell.length_b   1.000
_cell.length_c   1.000
_cell.angle_alpha   90.00
_cell.angle_beta   90.00
_cell.angle_gamma   90.00
#
_symmetry.space_group_name_H-M   'P 1'
#
loop_
_entity.id
_entity.type
_entity.pdbx_description
1 polymer ?
#
loop_
_entity_poly.entity_id
_entity_poly.type
_entity_poly.pdbx_seq_one_letter_code
_entity_poly.pdbx_strand_id
1 'polypeptide(L)'
;MAFFCGRNAAVSVRILWEFLAACIGTVAFALLFQVPKKYYGLCGLIGGIGWICYEIFLLWCSAPISTFIANVAVVFLSRLFAVKKRCPVTVFLISGIFPLVPGAGIYWTAYYIVTNDLEQAGQRGFLTLKVAVAIVLSILLVFEFPQGLFRKLSGNTKNT
;
A
#
# COMPACT_ATOMS: atom_id res chain seq x y z
N MET A 1 6.16 -32.91 16.23
CA MET A 1 6.60 -32.36 14.92
C MET A 1 5.45 -32.01 13.96
N ALA A 2 4.31 -32.64 14.05
CA ALA A 2 3.12 -32.38 13.21
C ALA A 2 2.38 -31.07 13.50
N PHE A 3 2.46 -30.54 14.71
CA PHE A 3 1.79 -29.27 15.12
C PHE A 3 2.38 -28.01 14.50
N PHE A 4 3.65 -28.05 14.09
CA PHE A 4 4.32 -26.92 13.45
C PHE A 4 4.00 -26.80 11.94
N CYS A 5 3.70 -27.93 11.29
CA CYS A 5 3.40 -27.97 9.85
C CYS A 5 2.01 -27.39 9.54
N GLY A 6 1.00 -27.66 10.37
CA GLY A 6 -0.36 -27.14 10.17
C GLY A 6 -0.49 -25.64 10.37
N ARG A 7 0.30 -25.04 11.27
CA ARG A 7 0.30 -23.61 11.55
C ARG A 7 0.92 -22.79 10.40
N ASN A 8 1.97 -23.32 9.78
CA ASN A 8 2.61 -22.68 8.63
C ASN A 8 1.73 -22.74 7.37
N ALA A 9 1.00 -23.83 7.16
CA ALA A 9 0.05 -23.94 6.05
C ALA A 9 -1.13 -22.98 6.21
N ALA A 10 -1.69 -22.84 7.41
CA ALA A 10 -2.76 -21.89 7.69
C ALA A 10 -2.33 -20.44 7.52
N VAL A 11 -1.11 -20.09 7.95
CA VAL A 11 -0.51 -18.75 7.75
C VAL A 11 -0.27 -18.47 6.27
N SER A 12 0.25 -19.43 5.52
CA SER A 12 0.49 -19.27 4.08
C SER A 12 -0.81 -19.08 3.30
N VAL A 13 -1.86 -19.84 3.63
CA VAL A 13 -3.18 -19.71 3.02
C VAL A 13 -3.80 -18.35 3.36
N ARG A 14 -3.66 -17.89 4.59
CA ARG A 14 -4.15 -16.57 5.01
C ARG A 14 -3.47 -15.44 4.22
N ILE A 15 -2.13 -15.45 4.13
CA ILE A 15 -1.36 -14.44 3.38
C ILE A 15 -1.77 -14.45 1.90
N LEU A 16 -2.02 -15.62 1.31
CA LEU A 16 -2.48 -15.73 -0.08
C LEU A 16 -3.84 -15.07 -0.28
N TRP A 17 -4.80 -15.30 0.62
CA TRP A 17 -6.12 -14.69 0.56
C TRP A 17 -6.05 -13.17 0.74
N GLU A 18 -5.23 -12.69 1.66
CA GLU A 18 -5.01 -11.26 1.89
C GLU A 18 -4.36 -10.59 0.67
N PHE A 19 -3.38 -11.25 0.05
CA PHE A 19 -2.78 -10.79 -1.21
C PHE A 19 -3.81 -10.68 -2.34
N LEU A 20 -4.62 -11.72 -2.53
CA LEU A 20 -5.66 -11.72 -3.56
C LEU A 20 -6.70 -10.64 -3.29
N ALA A 21 -7.13 -10.49 -2.03
CA ALA A 21 -8.06 -9.44 -1.64
C ALA A 21 -7.49 -8.04 -1.90
N ALA A 22 -6.22 -7.80 -1.56
CA ALA A 22 -5.53 -6.54 -1.85
C ALA A 22 -5.42 -6.29 -3.36
N CYS A 23 -5.08 -7.31 -4.16
CA CYS A 23 -5.04 -7.19 -5.61
C CYS A 23 -6.42 -6.83 -6.20
N ILE A 24 -7.46 -7.55 -5.79
CA ILE A 24 -8.84 -7.31 -6.27
C ILE A 24 -9.32 -5.92 -5.84
N GLY A 25 -9.11 -5.55 -4.59
CA GLY A 25 -9.44 -4.22 -4.07
C GLY A 25 -8.73 -3.11 -4.85
N THR A 26 -7.44 -3.26 -5.12
CA THR A 26 -6.66 -2.29 -5.90
C THR A 26 -7.18 -2.17 -7.33
N VAL A 27 -7.56 -3.29 -7.97
CA VAL A 27 -8.16 -3.28 -9.31
C VAL A 27 -9.53 -2.60 -9.28
N ALA A 28 -10.35 -2.84 -8.25
CA ALA A 28 -11.63 -2.16 -8.09
C ALA A 28 -11.47 -0.63 -7.98
N PHE A 29 -10.47 -0.17 -7.23
CA PHE A 29 -10.14 1.26 -7.20
C PHE A 29 -9.57 1.78 -8.52
N ALA A 30 -8.77 0.98 -9.24
CA ALA A 30 -8.30 1.34 -10.56
C ALA A 30 -9.46 1.53 -11.56
N LEU A 31 -10.51 0.70 -11.45
CA LEU A 31 -11.77 0.87 -12.20
C LEU A 31 -12.46 2.18 -11.82
N LEU A 32 -12.61 2.46 -10.53
CA LEU A 32 -13.27 3.67 -10.03
C LEU A 32 -12.57 4.95 -10.52
N PHE A 33 -11.24 4.95 -10.56
CA PHE A 33 -10.43 6.07 -11.06
C PHE A 33 -10.25 6.07 -12.59
N GLN A 34 -10.98 5.23 -13.31
CA GLN A 34 -10.96 5.16 -14.78
C GLN A 34 -9.55 4.92 -15.36
N VAL A 35 -8.74 4.16 -14.67
CA VAL A 35 -7.43 3.72 -15.17
C VAL A 35 -7.63 2.90 -16.44
N PRO A 36 -6.82 3.08 -17.50
CA PRO A 36 -6.92 2.27 -18.71
C PRO A 36 -6.81 0.77 -18.41
N LYS A 37 -7.70 -0.05 -18.96
CA LYS A 37 -7.83 -1.50 -18.70
C LYS A 37 -6.50 -2.27 -18.79
N LYS A 38 -5.61 -1.85 -19.70
CA LYS A 38 -4.28 -2.43 -19.91
C LYS A 38 -3.36 -2.38 -18.70
N TYR A 39 -3.66 -1.56 -17.68
CA TYR A 39 -2.86 -1.37 -16.48
C TYR A 39 -3.43 -2.03 -15.22
N TYR A 40 -4.65 -2.62 -15.28
CA TYR A 40 -5.30 -3.21 -14.11
C TYR A 40 -4.45 -4.27 -13.42
N GLY A 41 -3.84 -5.18 -14.19
CA GLY A 41 -2.97 -6.22 -13.64
C GLY A 41 -1.75 -5.66 -12.90
N LEU A 42 -1.16 -4.58 -13.43
CA LEU A 42 -0.02 -3.91 -12.78
C LEU A 42 -0.46 -3.16 -11.51
N CYS A 43 -1.61 -2.50 -11.53
CA CYS A 43 -2.16 -1.85 -10.35
C CYS A 43 -2.42 -2.86 -9.23
N GLY A 44 -3.09 -3.97 -9.55
CA GLY A 44 -3.35 -5.05 -8.58
C GLY A 44 -2.06 -5.63 -7.99
N LEU A 45 -1.07 -5.87 -8.83
CA LEU A 45 0.23 -6.39 -8.40
C LEU A 45 0.96 -5.41 -7.47
N ILE A 46 0.95 -4.12 -7.77
CA ILE A 46 1.56 -3.09 -6.91
C ILE A 46 0.87 -3.04 -5.55
N GLY A 47 -0.47 -3.04 -5.51
CA GLY A 47 -1.23 -3.03 -4.26
C GLY A 47 -1.01 -4.31 -3.44
N GLY A 48 -0.99 -5.48 -4.10
CA GLY A 48 -0.71 -6.76 -3.46
C GLY A 48 0.70 -6.82 -2.85
N ILE A 49 1.72 -6.36 -3.58
CA ILE A 49 3.10 -6.27 -3.05
C ILE A 49 3.14 -5.32 -1.85
N GLY A 50 2.47 -4.17 -1.94
CA GLY A 50 2.37 -3.22 -0.84
C GLY A 50 1.77 -3.86 0.42
N TRP A 51 0.70 -4.63 0.27
CA TRP A 51 0.07 -5.35 1.39
C TRP A 51 1.00 -6.39 2.01
N ILE A 52 1.66 -7.22 1.20
CA ILE A 52 2.63 -8.20 1.71
C ILE A 52 3.78 -7.52 2.44
N CYS A 53 4.33 -6.44 1.89
CA CYS A 53 5.35 -5.68 2.59
C CYS A 53 4.85 -5.18 3.94
N TYR A 54 3.63 -4.66 4.01
CA TYR A 54 3.01 -4.22 5.27
C TYR A 54 2.92 -5.36 6.29
N GLU A 55 2.38 -6.52 5.92
CA GLU A 55 2.24 -7.68 6.79
C GLU A 55 3.60 -8.20 7.30
N ILE A 56 4.60 -8.28 6.43
CA ILE A 56 5.95 -8.72 6.82
C ILE A 56 6.55 -7.78 7.87
N PHE A 57 6.49 -6.46 7.62
CA PHE A 57 7.07 -5.49 8.55
C PHE A 57 6.25 -5.32 9.83
N LEU A 58 4.95 -5.62 9.80
CA LEU A 58 4.09 -5.60 10.98
C LEU A 58 4.51 -6.63 12.04
N LEU A 59 5.21 -7.70 11.64
CA LEU A 59 5.75 -8.68 12.58
C LEU A 59 6.88 -8.14 13.47
N TRP A 60 7.57 -7.07 13.01
CA TRP A 60 8.79 -6.55 13.65
C TRP A 60 8.62 -5.09 14.10
N CYS A 61 7.72 -4.36 13.49
CA CYS A 61 7.55 -2.93 13.68
C CYS A 61 6.11 -2.57 14.05
N SER A 62 5.92 -1.32 14.51
CA SER A 62 4.57 -0.77 14.74
C SER A 62 3.85 -0.48 13.43
N ALA A 63 2.50 -0.45 13.46
CA ALA A 63 1.68 -0.22 12.27
C ALA A 63 2.07 1.04 11.46
N PRO A 64 2.35 2.22 12.06
CA PRO A 64 2.77 3.39 11.28
C PRO A 64 4.10 3.18 10.54
N ILE A 65 5.07 2.51 11.16
CA ILE A 65 6.39 2.25 10.54
C ILE A 65 6.23 1.23 9.41
N SER A 66 5.47 0.18 9.62
CA SER A 66 5.17 -0.84 8.59
C SER A 66 4.46 -0.23 7.40
N THR A 67 3.48 0.66 7.64
CA THR A 67 2.79 1.41 6.59
C THR A 67 3.76 2.32 5.83
N PHE A 68 4.65 3.02 6.52
CA PHE A 68 5.66 3.87 5.88
C PHE A 68 6.52 3.08 4.89
N ILE A 69 7.09 1.96 5.33
CA ILE A 69 7.98 1.12 4.50
C ILE A 69 7.22 0.51 3.32
N ALA A 70 6.03 -0.04 3.57
CA ALA A 70 5.19 -0.61 2.54
C ALA A 70 4.79 0.44 1.49
N ASN A 71 4.45 1.65 1.94
CA ASN A 71 4.07 2.72 1.02
C ASN A 71 5.26 3.25 0.21
N VAL A 72 6.47 3.32 0.80
CA VAL A 72 7.71 3.61 0.03
C VAL A 72 7.86 2.61 -1.12
N ALA A 73 7.65 1.32 -0.87
CA ALA A 73 7.73 0.29 -1.92
C ALA A 73 6.65 0.50 -3.00
N VAL A 74 5.41 0.79 -2.62
CA VAL A 74 4.30 1.08 -3.55
C VAL A 74 4.60 2.29 -4.43
N VAL A 75 5.05 3.40 -3.82
CA VAL A 75 5.35 4.63 -4.56
C VAL A 75 6.54 4.43 -5.51
N PHE A 76 7.57 3.73 -5.04
CA PHE A 76 8.74 3.39 -5.85
C PHE A 76 8.37 2.55 -7.07
N LEU A 77 7.60 1.47 -6.87
CA LEU A 77 7.12 0.62 -7.96
C LEU A 77 6.21 1.40 -8.93
N SER A 78 5.33 2.23 -8.40
CA SER A 78 4.45 3.08 -9.21
C SER A 78 5.24 4.01 -10.13
N ARG A 79 6.29 4.65 -9.62
CA ARG A 79 7.19 5.51 -10.42
C ARG A 79 7.96 4.70 -11.45
N LEU A 80 8.48 3.53 -11.09
CA LEU A 80 9.23 2.67 -11.99
C LEU A 80 8.36 2.21 -13.18
N PHE A 81 7.14 1.74 -12.90
CA PHE A 81 6.22 1.31 -13.95
C PHE A 81 5.68 2.48 -14.77
N ALA A 82 5.47 3.65 -14.17
CA ALA A 82 5.06 4.85 -14.90
C ALA A 82 6.11 5.26 -15.95
N VAL A 83 7.38 5.28 -15.59
CA VAL A 83 8.49 5.54 -16.53
C VAL A 83 8.56 4.47 -17.61
N LYS A 84 8.46 3.19 -17.27
CA LYS A 84 8.52 2.08 -18.20
C LYS A 84 7.35 2.08 -19.20
N LYS A 85 6.16 2.44 -18.74
CA LYS A 85 4.93 2.48 -19.55
C LYS A 85 4.64 3.85 -20.18
N ARG A 86 5.47 4.86 -19.89
CA ARG A 86 5.32 6.24 -20.38
C ARG A 86 3.93 6.81 -20.08
N CYS A 87 3.48 6.64 -18.84
CA CYS A 87 2.18 7.16 -18.37
C CYS A 87 2.37 7.93 -17.05
N PRO A 88 1.39 8.75 -16.64
CA PRO A 88 1.44 9.45 -15.37
C PRO A 88 1.58 8.50 -14.20
N VAL A 89 2.38 8.87 -13.20
CA VAL A 89 2.61 8.08 -11.98
C VAL A 89 1.31 7.85 -11.20
N THR A 90 0.43 8.83 -11.24
CA THR A 90 -0.87 8.82 -10.55
C THR A 90 -1.74 7.61 -10.92
N VAL A 91 -1.60 7.08 -12.14
CA VAL A 91 -2.32 5.88 -12.61
C VAL A 91 -2.08 4.67 -11.71
N PHE A 92 -0.84 4.45 -11.29
CA PHE A 92 -0.45 3.34 -10.43
C PHE A 92 -0.49 3.72 -8.95
N LEU A 93 -0.11 4.96 -8.64
CA LEU A 93 0.04 5.44 -7.29
C LEU A 93 -1.29 5.48 -6.54
N ILE A 94 -2.30 6.13 -7.12
CA ILE A 94 -3.59 6.32 -6.43
C ILE A 94 -4.24 4.97 -6.13
N SER A 95 -4.30 4.06 -7.09
CA SER A 95 -4.88 2.74 -6.87
C SER A 95 -4.03 1.87 -5.95
N GLY A 96 -2.69 1.95 -6.04
CA GLY A 96 -1.77 1.12 -5.27
C GLY A 96 -1.69 1.45 -3.78
N ILE A 97 -1.97 2.69 -3.37
CA ILE A 97 -1.95 3.12 -1.96
C ILE A 97 -3.19 2.63 -1.20
N PHE A 98 -4.32 2.43 -1.88
CA PHE A 98 -5.61 2.16 -1.24
C PHE A 98 -5.60 1.03 -0.20
N PRO A 99 -4.95 -0.12 -0.42
CA PRO A 99 -4.88 -1.17 0.60
C PRO A 99 -4.22 -0.73 1.92
N LEU A 100 -3.37 0.31 1.86
CA LEU A 100 -2.63 0.82 3.02
C LEU A 100 -3.34 1.98 3.74
N VAL A 101 -4.41 2.53 3.14
CA VAL A 101 -5.20 3.61 3.77
C VAL A 101 -5.89 3.07 5.02
N PRO A 102 -5.77 3.77 6.17
CA PRO A 102 -6.28 3.28 7.45
C PRO A 102 -7.81 3.42 7.58
N GLY A 103 -8.58 2.85 6.63
CA GLY A 103 -10.03 2.95 6.58
C GLY A 103 -10.71 2.41 7.84
N ALA A 104 -10.28 1.25 8.32
CA ALA A 104 -10.79 0.68 9.57
C ALA A 104 -10.50 1.57 10.78
N GLY A 105 -9.32 2.21 10.83
CA GLY A 105 -8.96 3.15 11.89
C GLY A 105 -9.90 4.37 11.93
N ILE A 106 -10.20 4.93 10.75
CA ILE A 106 -11.15 6.05 10.60
C ILE A 106 -12.55 5.62 11.05
N TYR A 107 -13.02 4.46 10.60
CA TYR A 107 -14.32 3.92 10.97
C TYR A 107 -14.46 3.74 12.49
N TRP A 108 -13.53 3.06 13.14
CA TRP A 108 -13.57 2.83 14.57
C TRP A 108 -13.45 4.11 15.38
N THR A 109 -12.65 5.08 14.93
CA THR A 109 -12.57 6.39 15.57
C THR A 109 -13.93 7.08 15.55
N ALA A 110 -14.59 7.13 14.39
CA ALA A 110 -15.92 7.71 14.24
C ALA A 110 -16.97 6.98 15.10
N TYR A 111 -16.94 5.64 15.12
CA TYR A 111 -17.83 4.82 15.94
C TYR A 111 -17.70 5.16 17.42
N TYR A 112 -16.48 5.24 17.97
CA TYR A 112 -16.28 5.57 19.38
C TYR A 112 -16.66 7.01 19.73
N ILE A 113 -16.53 7.94 18.79
CA ILE A 113 -17.06 9.32 18.98
C ILE A 113 -18.57 9.29 19.12
N VAL A 114 -19.28 8.58 18.24
CA VAL A 114 -20.75 8.51 18.26
C VAL A 114 -21.28 7.78 19.49
N THR A 115 -20.58 6.76 19.97
CA THR A 115 -20.91 6.03 21.20
C THR A 115 -20.45 6.74 22.48
N ASN A 116 -19.87 7.94 22.35
CA ASN A 116 -19.37 8.76 23.46
C ASN A 116 -18.25 8.11 24.30
N ASP A 117 -17.50 7.16 23.71
CA ASP A 117 -16.28 6.57 24.28
C ASP A 117 -15.06 7.37 23.81
N LEU A 118 -14.87 8.55 24.41
CA LEU A 118 -13.84 9.50 23.98
C LEU A 118 -12.42 8.98 24.22
N GLU A 119 -12.21 8.09 25.17
CA GLU A 119 -10.90 7.51 25.45
C GLU A 119 -10.46 6.61 24.29
N GLN A 120 -11.28 5.66 23.89
CA GLN A 120 -10.99 4.80 22.76
C GLN A 120 -10.96 5.57 21.43
N ALA A 121 -11.84 6.56 21.26
CA ALA A 121 -11.83 7.46 20.12
C ALA A 121 -10.47 8.17 19.98
N GLY A 122 -9.93 8.71 21.07
CA GLY A 122 -8.64 9.38 21.09
C GLY A 122 -7.48 8.44 20.75
N GLN A 123 -7.43 7.26 21.36
CA GLN A 123 -6.38 6.27 21.11
C GLN A 123 -6.37 5.79 19.64
N ARG A 124 -7.54 5.43 19.10
CA ARG A 124 -7.67 4.98 17.70
C ARG A 124 -7.43 6.11 16.72
N GLY A 125 -7.97 7.29 16.99
CA GLY A 125 -7.78 8.47 16.15
C GLY A 125 -6.30 8.87 16.04
N PHE A 126 -5.58 8.87 17.17
CA PHE A 126 -4.16 9.20 17.16
C PHE A 126 -3.31 8.16 16.41
N LEU A 127 -3.62 6.87 16.54
CA LEU A 127 -2.95 5.83 15.75
C LEU A 127 -3.23 6.01 14.25
N THR A 128 -4.49 6.26 13.90
CA THR A 128 -4.92 6.50 12.51
C THR A 128 -4.21 7.70 11.91
N LEU A 129 -4.08 8.79 12.67
CA LEU A 129 -3.35 9.98 12.26
C LEU A 129 -1.86 9.68 12.01
N LYS A 130 -1.21 8.91 12.90
CA LYS A 130 0.19 8.47 12.68
C LYS A 130 0.36 7.70 11.37
N VAL A 131 -0.57 6.79 11.07
CA VAL A 131 -0.55 6.02 9.81
C VAL A 131 -0.74 6.95 8.61
N ALA A 132 -1.68 7.89 8.68
CA ALA A 132 -1.89 8.87 7.60
C ALA A 132 -0.64 9.74 7.34
N VAL A 133 0.01 10.22 8.40
CA VAL A 133 1.26 10.98 8.31
C VAL A 133 2.38 10.11 7.70
N ALA A 134 2.47 8.84 8.09
CA ALA A 134 3.44 7.90 7.52
C ALA A 134 3.25 7.72 6.00
N ILE A 135 2.01 7.65 5.52
CA ILE A 135 1.70 7.59 4.08
C ILE A 135 2.19 8.86 3.37
N VAL A 136 1.86 10.03 3.90
CA VAL A 136 2.26 11.32 3.30
C VAL A 136 3.79 11.45 3.24
N LEU A 137 4.47 11.16 4.34
CA LEU A 137 5.94 11.24 4.41
C LEU A 137 6.62 10.30 3.44
N SER A 138 6.10 9.07 3.27
CA SER A 138 6.65 8.10 2.31
C SER A 138 6.49 8.57 0.85
N ILE A 139 5.36 9.19 0.53
CA ILE A 139 5.13 9.78 -0.79
C ILE A 139 6.14 10.90 -1.04
N LEU A 140 6.24 11.86 -0.12
CA LEU A 140 7.17 12.99 -0.23
C LEU A 140 8.60 12.50 -0.40
N LEU A 141 9.05 11.56 0.45
CA LEU A 141 10.40 11.01 0.40
C LEU A 141 10.73 10.41 -0.97
N VAL A 142 9.84 9.60 -1.54
CA VAL A 142 10.10 8.99 -2.85
C VAL A 142 10.02 10.01 -3.98
N PHE A 143 9.18 11.05 -3.86
CA PHE A 143 9.09 12.10 -4.89
C PHE A 143 10.31 13.02 -4.93
N GLU A 144 11.06 13.17 -3.83
CA GLU A 144 12.34 13.89 -3.79
C GLU A 144 13.42 13.23 -4.66
N PHE A 145 13.34 11.92 -4.91
CA PHE A 145 14.30 11.25 -5.78
C PHE A 145 14.17 11.73 -7.24
N PRO A 146 15.27 12.13 -7.89
CA PRO A 146 15.23 12.64 -9.26
C PRO A 146 14.75 11.59 -10.25
N GLN A 147 13.94 12.01 -11.21
CA GLN A 147 13.39 11.11 -12.25
C GLN A 147 14.47 10.41 -13.08
N GLY A 148 15.67 10.99 -13.15
CA GLY A 148 16.83 10.39 -13.83
C GLY A 148 17.22 9.02 -13.26
N LEU A 149 17.07 8.81 -11.97
CA LEU A 149 17.34 7.52 -11.32
C LEU A 149 16.38 6.43 -11.82
N PHE A 150 15.09 6.74 -11.87
CA PHE A 150 14.06 5.80 -12.34
C PHE A 150 14.19 5.50 -13.84
N ARG A 151 14.65 6.46 -14.62
CA ARG A 151 14.92 6.33 -16.05
C ARG A 151 16.10 5.38 -16.30
N LYS A 152 17.17 5.46 -15.50
CA LYS A 152 18.30 4.51 -15.53
C LYS A 152 17.87 3.09 -15.15
N LEU A 153 17.11 2.96 -14.04
CA LEU A 153 16.61 1.66 -13.57
C LEU A 153 15.62 1.00 -14.54
N SER A 154 14.85 1.81 -15.27
CA SER A 154 13.90 1.33 -16.28
C SER A 154 14.54 0.86 -17.60
N GLY A 155 15.89 0.93 -17.75
CA GLY A 155 16.59 0.54 -18.98
C GLY A 155 16.27 1.41 -20.20
N ASN A 156 15.63 2.56 -20.01
CA ASN A 156 15.19 3.43 -21.10
C ASN A 156 16.22 4.54 -21.37
N THR A 157 17.48 4.14 -21.63
CA THR A 157 18.57 5.03 -22.03
C THR A 157 18.52 5.32 -23.55
N LYS A 158 17.37 5.62 -24.12
CA LYS A 158 17.35 6.18 -25.49
C LYS A 158 17.20 7.69 -25.38
N ASN A 159 18.34 8.29 -25.67
CA ASN A 159 18.66 9.64 -26.09
C ASN A 159 17.49 10.57 -26.45
N THR A 160 17.54 11.71 -25.86
CA THR A 160 17.49 12.97 -26.59
C THR A 160 18.78 13.67 -26.34
#